data_7c097706353d4ecec2c0094a1b9e49db
#
_entry.id   7c097706353d4ecec2c0094a1b9e49db
#
_cell.length_a   1.000
_cell.length_b   1.000
_cell.length_c   1.000
_cell.angle_alpha   90.00
_cell.angle_beta   90.00
_cell.angle_gamma   90.00
#
_symmetry.space_group_name_H-M   'P 1'
#
loop_
_entity.id
_entity.type
_entity.pdbx_description
1 polymer ?
#
loop_
_entity_poly.entity_id
_entity_poly.type
_entity_poly.pdbx_seq_one_letter_code
_entity_poly.pdbx_strand_id
1 'polypeptide(L)'
;MKIIEITERNSAWIEKLLDIWETSVKATHSFLSGGEIEAIKQYVPQALKEIPHLVVAEDETGEPVGFMGVADQMLEMLFVSAKERGKGIGKQLLEHGMDKYSVKKLAVNE
;
A
#
# COMPACT_ATOMS: atom_id res chain seq x y z
N MET A 1 -9.05 -5.49 -12.91
CA MET A 1 -8.20 -4.72 -11.98
C MET A 1 -6.99 -4.17 -12.72
N LYS A 2 -6.61 -2.95 -12.43
CA LYS A 2 -5.52 -2.26 -13.11
C LYS A 2 -4.43 -1.94 -12.09
N ILE A 3 -3.16 -2.18 -12.44
CA ILE A 3 -2.02 -1.87 -11.59
C ILE A 3 -1.21 -0.76 -12.25
N ILE A 4 -1.03 0.35 -11.55
CA ILE A 4 -0.33 1.52 -12.09
C ILE A 4 0.71 2.05 -11.10
N GLU A 5 1.77 2.63 -11.63
CA GLU A 5 2.74 3.32 -10.81
C GLU A 5 2.35 4.80 -10.71
N ILE A 6 2.38 5.33 -9.48
CA ILE A 6 2.02 6.72 -9.21
C ILE A 6 3.29 7.55 -9.17
N THR A 7 3.46 8.44 -10.12
CA THR A 7 4.59 9.37 -10.16
C THR A 7 4.22 10.72 -9.55
N GLU A 8 2.99 11.17 -9.81
CA GLU A 8 2.51 12.43 -9.24
C GLU A 8 1.79 12.14 -7.92
N ARG A 9 2.44 12.45 -6.82
CA ARG A 9 1.96 12.11 -5.49
C ARG A 9 1.27 13.30 -4.83
N ASN A 10 0.17 13.72 -5.44
CA ASN A 10 -0.62 14.83 -4.92
C ASN A 10 -1.45 14.43 -3.69
N SER A 11 -2.04 15.42 -3.04
CA SER A 11 -2.80 15.18 -1.81
C SER A 11 -4.00 14.26 -2.00
N ALA A 12 -4.63 14.29 -3.17
CA ALA A 12 -5.78 13.42 -3.44
C ALA A 12 -5.38 11.95 -3.42
N TRP A 13 -4.25 11.60 -4.06
CA TRP A 13 -3.72 10.24 -4.02
C TRP A 13 -3.31 9.85 -2.61
N ILE A 14 -2.57 10.74 -1.93
CA ILE A 14 -2.08 10.46 -0.58
C ILE A 14 -3.24 10.17 0.38
N GLU A 15 -4.31 10.97 0.32
CA GLU A 15 -5.48 10.75 1.19
C GLU A 15 -6.15 9.40 0.93
N LYS A 16 -6.30 9.01 -0.34
CA LYS A 16 -6.90 7.72 -0.67
C LYS A 16 -6.07 6.55 -0.18
N LEU A 17 -4.76 6.62 -0.36
CA LEU A 17 -3.86 5.56 0.08
C LEU A 17 -3.74 5.51 1.60
N LEU A 18 -3.79 6.66 2.25
CA LEU A 18 -3.80 6.72 3.71
C LEU A 18 -5.04 6.01 4.28
N ASP A 19 -6.18 6.18 3.63
CA ASP A 19 -7.41 5.52 4.03
C ASP A 19 -7.30 3.99 3.89
N ILE A 20 -6.71 3.51 2.80
CA ILE A 20 -6.45 2.08 2.61
C ILE A 20 -5.53 1.56 3.72
N TRP A 21 -4.46 2.28 4.00
CA TRP A 21 -3.53 1.93 5.06
C TRP A 21 -4.27 1.79 6.40
N GLU A 22 -5.08 2.78 6.75
CA GLU A 22 -5.79 2.78 8.02
C GLU A 22 -6.77 1.61 8.14
N THR A 23 -7.59 1.36 7.11
CA THR A 23 -8.53 0.26 7.16
C THR A 23 -7.83 -1.09 7.23
N SER A 24 -6.73 -1.23 6.51
CA SER A 24 -5.94 -2.46 6.51
C SER A 24 -5.32 -2.73 7.88
N VAL A 25 -4.72 -1.71 8.47
CA VAL A 25 -4.07 -1.82 9.79
C VAL A 25 -5.09 -2.15 10.87
N LYS A 26 -6.24 -1.48 10.87
CA LYS A 26 -7.29 -1.75 11.84
C LYS A 26 -7.82 -3.18 11.74
N ALA A 27 -7.85 -3.73 10.54
CA ALA A 27 -8.35 -5.08 10.32
C ALA A 27 -7.35 -6.17 10.70
N THR A 28 -6.04 -5.90 10.59
CA THR A 28 -4.99 -6.92 10.77
C THR A 28 -4.13 -6.76 12.01
N HIS A 29 -4.08 -5.56 12.58
CA HIS A 29 -3.23 -5.25 13.72
C HIS A 29 -4.08 -4.93 14.95
N SER A 30 -4.84 -5.91 15.41
CA SER A 30 -5.74 -5.73 16.55
C SER A 30 -5.02 -5.41 17.86
N PHE A 31 -3.71 -5.65 17.92
CA PHE A 31 -2.91 -5.32 19.11
C PHE A 31 -2.56 -3.84 19.21
N LEU A 32 -2.79 -3.07 18.14
CA LEU A 32 -2.55 -1.63 18.17
C LEU A 32 -3.79 -0.89 18.67
N SER A 33 -3.58 0.04 19.59
CA SER A 33 -4.67 0.90 20.06
C SER A 33 -4.97 1.99 19.02
N GLY A 34 -6.13 2.64 19.14
CA GLY A 34 -6.47 3.76 18.28
C GLY A 34 -5.44 4.88 18.34
N GLY A 35 -4.90 5.14 19.54
CA GLY A 35 -3.87 6.16 19.70
C GLY A 35 -2.56 5.81 19.00
N GLU A 36 -2.18 4.53 19.02
CA GLU A 36 -0.98 4.07 18.32
C GLU A 36 -1.14 4.18 16.81
N ILE A 37 -2.31 3.83 16.29
CA ILE A 37 -2.62 3.95 14.85
C ILE A 37 -2.55 5.41 14.43
N GLU A 38 -3.14 6.32 15.21
CA GLU A 38 -3.10 7.75 14.92
C GLU A 38 -1.67 8.31 14.94
N ALA A 39 -0.84 7.84 15.86
CA ALA A 39 0.56 8.27 15.93
C ALA A 39 1.33 7.85 14.68
N ILE A 40 1.16 6.61 14.24
CA ILE A 40 1.82 6.10 13.03
C ILE A 40 1.26 6.78 11.78
N LYS A 41 -0.04 7.03 11.76
CA LYS A 41 -0.73 7.65 10.63
C LYS A 41 -0.11 8.99 10.23
N GLN A 42 0.44 9.72 11.18
CA GLN A 42 1.08 11.02 10.90
C GLN A 42 2.32 10.90 10.00
N TYR A 43 2.97 9.73 10.00
CA TYR A 43 4.19 9.52 9.23
C TYR A 43 3.94 8.89 7.86
N VAL A 44 2.77 8.28 7.67
CA VAL A 44 2.47 7.55 6.42
C VAL A 44 2.49 8.46 5.19
N PRO A 45 1.89 9.67 5.22
CA PRO A 45 1.93 10.53 4.03
C PRO A 45 3.34 10.84 3.56
N GLN A 46 4.26 11.09 4.48
CA GLN A 46 5.65 11.39 4.13
C GLN A 46 6.30 10.16 3.49
N ALA A 47 6.08 8.98 4.06
CA ALA A 47 6.62 7.74 3.50
C ALA A 47 6.09 7.50 2.08
N LEU A 48 4.81 7.77 1.85
CA LEU A 48 4.21 7.62 0.52
C LEU A 48 4.80 8.60 -0.50
N LYS A 49 5.17 9.79 -0.05
CA LYS A 49 5.79 10.79 -0.92
C LYS A 49 7.24 10.45 -1.26
N GLU A 50 7.95 9.80 -0.35
CA GLU A 50 9.39 9.55 -0.49
C GLU A 50 9.75 8.20 -1.10
N ILE A 51 8.87 7.21 -1.04
CA ILE A 51 9.20 5.88 -1.56
C ILE A 51 9.47 5.95 -3.07
N PRO A 52 10.57 5.36 -3.55
CA PRO A 52 10.93 5.44 -4.98
C PRO A 52 9.85 4.94 -5.93
N HIS A 53 9.27 3.79 -5.65
CA HIS A 53 8.22 3.22 -6.50
C HIS A 53 6.97 3.00 -5.70
N LEU A 54 5.92 3.76 -6.02
CA LEU A 54 4.61 3.63 -5.39
C LEU A 54 3.63 3.10 -6.43
N VAL A 55 3.09 1.92 -6.19
CA VAL A 55 2.24 1.21 -7.14
C VAL A 55 0.86 0.99 -6.53
N VAL A 56 -0.16 1.25 -7.30
CA VAL A 56 -1.55 1.19 -6.84
C VAL A 56 -2.34 0.19 -7.69
N ALA A 57 -3.17 -0.62 -7.04
CA ALA A 57 -4.15 -1.47 -7.70
C ALA A 57 -5.50 -0.75 -7.67
N GLU A 58 -6.12 -0.61 -8.83
CA GLU A 58 -7.44 0.02 -8.96
C GLU A 58 -8.46 -1.03 -9.39
N ASP A 59 -9.69 -0.90 -8.89
CA ASP A 59 -10.79 -1.75 -9.34
C ASP A 59 -11.34 -1.25 -10.69
N GLU A 60 -12.41 -1.87 -11.15
CA GLU A 60 -13.01 -1.54 -12.45
C GLU A 60 -13.54 -0.12 -12.51
N THR A 61 -13.85 0.49 -11.38
CA THR A 61 -14.36 1.86 -11.32
C THR A 61 -13.24 2.90 -11.22
N GLY A 62 -11.99 2.45 -11.10
CA GLY A 62 -10.85 3.35 -10.93
C GLY A 62 -10.55 3.69 -9.48
N GLU A 63 -11.26 3.08 -8.51
CA GLU A 63 -10.99 3.28 -7.10
C GLU A 63 -9.79 2.46 -6.66
N PRO A 64 -8.84 3.05 -5.91
CA PRO A 64 -7.72 2.29 -5.40
C PRO A 64 -8.19 1.29 -4.32
N VAL A 65 -7.71 0.06 -4.43
CA VAL A 65 -8.08 -1.03 -3.51
C VAL A 65 -6.87 -1.63 -2.80
N GLY A 66 -5.68 -1.24 -3.21
CA GLY A 66 -4.45 -1.66 -2.57
C GLY A 66 -3.27 -0.90 -3.13
N PHE A 67 -2.14 -0.94 -2.41
CA PHE A 67 -0.92 -0.31 -2.90
C PHE A 67 0.32 -1.00 -2.34
N MET A 68 1.45 -0.79 -3.02
CA MET A 68 2.74 -1.25 -2.52
C MET A 68 3.80 -0.18 -2.75
N GLY A 69 4.81 -0.19 -1.89
CA GLY A 69 5.98 0.67 -2.03
C GLY A 69 7.23 -0.16 -2.15
N VAL A 70 8.07 0.14 -3.13
CA VAL A 70 9.32 -0.59 -3.39
C VAL A 70 10.49 0.37 -3.38
N ALA A 71 11.58 -0.03 -2.72
CA ALA A 71 12.84 0.71 -2.70
C ALA A 71 13.99 -0.29 -2.68
N ASP A 72 14.99 -0.08 -3.54
CA ASP A 72 16.19 -0.92 -3.60
C ASP A 72 15.89 -2.41 -3.67
N GLN A 73 14.95 -2.78 -4.54
CA GLN A 73 14.53 -4.18 -4.73
C GLN A 73 13.90 -4.80 -3.49
N MET A 74 13.47 -3.96 -2.55
CA MET A 74 12.79 -4.40 -1.33
C MET A 74 11.35 -3.92 -1.34
N LEU A 75 10.42 -4.83 -1.03
CA LEU A 75 9.03 -4.47 -0.82
C LEU A 75 8.91 -3.91 0.61
N GLU A 76 8.71 -2.61 0.73
CA GLU A 76 8.64 -1.94 2.02
C GLU A 76 7.23 -1.74 2.53
N MET A 77 6.26 -1.65 1.63
CA MET A 77 4.85 -1.48 1.98
C MET A 77 3.98 -2.34 1.10
N LEU A 78 2.98 -2.98 1.68
CA LEU A 78 1.96 -3.72 0.93
C LEU A 78 0.69 -3.72 1.77
N PHE A 79 -0.32 -2.98 1.31
CA PHE A 79 -1.59 -2.86 2.02
C PHE A 79 -2.75 -3.02 1.04
N VAL A 80 -3.79 -3.72 1.49
CA VAL A 80 -5.00 -3.96 0.72
C VAL A 80 -6.18 -3.50 1.57
N SER A 81 -7.13 -2.81 0.95
CA SER A 81 -8.35 -2.37 1.64
C SER A 81 -9.03 -3.55 2.32
N ALA A 82 -9.46 -3.36 3.57
CA ALA A 82 -10.04 -4.44 4.37
C ALA A 82 -11.20 -5.14 3.67
N LYS A 83 -12.06 -4.37 2.98
CA LYS A 83 -13.22 -4.92 2.27
C LYS A 83 -12.86 -5.70 1.00
N GLU A 84 -11.63 -5.58 0.54
CA GLU A 84 -11.16 -6.22 -0.70
C GLU A 84 -10.24 -7.41 -0.43
N ARG A 85 -10.10 -7.84 0.80
CA ARG A 85 -9.22 -8.94 1.17
C ARG A 85 -9.75 -10.27 0.64
N GLY A 86 -8.83 -11.19 0.38
CA GLY A 86 -9.18 -12.50 -0.14
C GLY A 86 -9.42 -12.55 -1.64
N LYS A 87 -9.18 -11.46 -2.36
CA LYS A 87 -9.35 -11.39 -3.82
C LYS A 87 -8.04 -11.50 -4.60
N GLY A 88 -6.93 -11.76 -3.92
CA GLY A 88 -5.63 -11.92 -4.57
C GLY A 88 -4.95 -10.62 -4.97
N ILE A 89 -5.42 -9.48 -4.48
CA ILE A 89 -4.85 -8.17 -4.83
C ILE A 89 -3.41 -8.05 -4.34
N GLY A 90 -3.14 -8.43 -3.09
CA GLY A 90 -1.79 -8.39 -2.55
C GLY A 90 -0.82 -9.25 -3.34
N LYS A 91 -1.27 -10.46 -3.73
CA LYS A 91 -0.46 -11.37 -4.54
C LYS A 91 -0.13 -10.77 -5.90
N GLN A 92 -1.11 -10.14 -6.55
CA GLN A 92 -0.91 -9.51 -7.85
C GLN A 92 0.05 -8.33 -7.77
N LEU A 93 -0.05 -7.53 -6.71
CA LEU A 93 0.89 -6.44 -6.48
C LEU A 93 2.31 -6.98 -6.28
N LEU A 94 2.46 -8.01 -5.47
CA LEU A 94 3.77 -8.62 -5.22
C LEU A 94 4.37 -9.18 -6.51
N GLU A 95 3.58 -9.89 -7.30
CA GLU A 95 4.04 -10.43 -8.59
C GLU A 95 4.49 -9.31 -9.53
N HIS A 96 3.74 -8.21 -9.57
CA HIS A 96 4.11 -7.04 -10.36
C HIS A 96 5.45 -6.47 -9.90
N GLY A 97 5.67 -6.40 -8.59
CA GLY A 97 6.93 -5.91 -8.02
C GLY A 97 8.12 -6.79 -8.40
N MET A 98 7.92 -8.11 -8.34
CA MET A 98 8.97 -9.05 -8.71
C MET A 98 9.30 -8.94 -10.20
N ASP A 99 8.30 -8.79 -11.05
CA ASP A 99 8.49 -8.72 -12.50
C ASP A 99 9.07 -7.38 -12.94
N LYS A 100 8.57 -6.28 -12.42
CA LYS A 100 8.94 -4.95 -12.90
C LYS A 100 10.10 -4.31 -12.15
N TYR A 101 10.20 -4.55 -10.84
CA TYR A 101 11.21 -3.90 -10.00
C TYR A 101 12.22 -4.86 -9.43
N SER A 102 12.19 -6.13 -9.85
CA SER A 102 13.13 -7.17 -9.39
C SER A 102 13.14 -7.29 -7.87
N VAL A 103 11.98 -7.24 -7.24
CA VAL A 103 11.86 -7.35 -5.79
C VAL A 103 12.44 -8.68 -5.33
N LYS A 104 13.38 -8.63 -4.39
CA LYS A 104 14.09 -9.79 -3.84
C LYS A 104 13.91 -9.94 -2.34
N LYS A 105 13.52 -8.85 -1.66
CA LYS A 105 13.41 -8.80 -0.21
C LYS A 105 12.06 -8.26 0.20
N LEU A 106 11.56 -8.75 1.33
CA LEU A 106 10.30 -8.29 1.90
C LEU A 106 10.58 -7.69 3.27
N ALA A 107 10.19 -6.44 3.46
CA ALA A 107 10.28 -5.77 4.77
C ALA A 107 8.93 -5.74 5.47
N VAL A 108 7.89 -6.31 4.86
CA VAL A 108 6.54 -6.30 5.41
C VAL A 108 6.25 -7.59 6.17
N ASN A 109 5.50 -7.48 7.24
CA ASN A 109 4.99 -8.61 8.00
C ASN A 109 3.53 -8.82 7.63
N GLU A 110 3.21 -10.00 7.28
CA GLU A 110 1.83 -10.36 6.98
C GLU A 110 1.14 -11.02 8.16
#